data_f58ee9fe8de851927ef7da3b8713c9b4
#
_entry.id   f58ee9fe8de851927ef7da3b8713c9b4
#
_cell.length_a   1.000
_cell.length_b   1.000
_cell.length_c   1.000
_cell.angle_alpha   90.00
_cell.angle_beta   90.00
_cell.angle_gamma   90.00
#
_symmetry.space_group_name_H-M   'P 1'
#
loop_
_entity.id
_entity.type
_entity.pdbx_description
1 polymer ?
#
loop_
_entity_poly.entity_id
_entity_poly.type
_entity_poly.pdbx_seq_one_letter_code
_entity_poly.pdbx_strand_id
1 'polypeptide(L)'
;IILLGARYLGEAFSPIALGIVLVLSGFLLAAHRAHDVAGPVLGWRYYGPIEGRVVNLDRSASDAVRITLDEVVLENVLPERTPTRVRISLHGDQTYSVTPAPSMRIMTTGHLSPPGGPVEPGGFDFQRHAWFAELGAVGYTRVPVLAIAAAQDGNAGLAVFRVRMAAAEHILEVLLADTGGFAVDVTTGSRSAISQQALDDLRASNLAHLLAISGLHLGVLTGFVFGLLRVSFALVPPLALRIPARKLAAAGALVAATGYLALSGGNVATERAFIMVAVALCAIMVNRRAISLRAVAIAATIVLILRPEALLGPGFQMSFAATTALVAVFGFMRDERISFGPKWLQPVLGV
;
A
#
# COMPACT_ATOMS: atom_id res chain seq x y z
N ILE A 1 7.88 34.19 -2.68
CA ILE A 1 8.95 35.18 -2.94
C ILE A 1 9.86 34.67 -4.09
N ILE A 2 10.41 33.44 -4.06
CA ILE A 2 11.32 32.89 -5.08
C ILE A 2 10.62 32.74 -6.44
N LEU A 3 9.38 32.26 -6.48
CA LEU A 3 8.58 32.14 -7.71
C LEU A 3 8.20 33.51 -8.31
N LEU A 4 8.02 34.55 -7.47
CA LEU A 4 7.84 35.91 -7.92
C LEU A 4 9.16 36.51 -8.47
N GLY A 5 10.28 36.20 -7.85
CA GLY A 5 11.60 36.60 -8.33
C GLY A 5 11.99 35.94 -9.68
N ALA A 6 11.58 34.66 -9.91
CA ALA A 6 11.85 33.97 -11.16
C ALA A 6 11.17 34.61 -12.38
N ARG A 7 10.12 35.40 -12.17
CA ARG A 7 9.41 36.13 -13.23
C ARG A 7 10.20 37.36 -13.72
N TYR A 8 11.17 37.85 -12.89
CA TYR A 8 12.07 38.98 -13.23
C TYR A 8 13.44 38.51 -13.75
N LEU A 9 13.79 37.24 -13.51
CA LEU A 9 14.96 36.61 -14.09
C LEU A 9 14.58 36.16 -15.52
N GLY A 10 15.33 36.63 -16.53
CA GLY A 10 15.06 36.34 -17.93
C GLY A 10 14.82 34.84 -18.20
N GLU A 11 14.18 34.51 -19.33
CA GLU A 11 13.73 33.15 -19.68
C GLU A 11 14.79 32.04 -19.50
N ALA A 12 16.08 32.38 -19.64
CA ALA A 12 17.19 31.45 -19.47
C ALA A 12 17.41 30.99 -18.00
N PHE A 13 17.09 31.80 -17.01
CA PHE A 13 17.31 31.49 -15.59
C PHE A 13 16.08 30.88 -14.90
N SER A 14 14.91 30.99 -15.52
CA SER A 14 13.65 30.48 -14.99
C SER A 14 13.66 28.94 -14.72
N PRO A 15 14.18 28.08 -15.64
CA PRO A 15 14.24 26.63 -15.38
C PRO A 15 15.19 26.26 -14.23
N ILE A 16 16.32 26.96 -14.08
CA ILE A 16 17.28 26.72 -13.01
C ILE A 16 16.67 27.12 -11.65
N ALA A 17 16.06 28.30 -11.60
CA ALA A 17 15.37 28.75 -10.39
C ALA A 17 14.24 27.81 -9.98
N LEU A 18 13.45 27.32 -10.93
CA LEU A 18 12.41 26.30 -10.68
C LEU A 18 13.03 25.00 -10.17
N GLY A 19 14.11 24.52 -10.77
CA GLY A 19 14.84 23.34 -10.32
C GLY A 19 15.31 23.45 -8.86
N ILE A 20 15.90 24.59 -8.49
CA ILE A 20 16.33 24.88 -7.12
C ILE A 20 15.14 24.87 -6.16
N VAL A 21 14.02 25.51 -6.51
CA VAL A 21 12.81 25.53 -5.70
C VAL A 21 12.27 24.12 -5.48
N LEU A 22 12.24 23.30 -6.52
CA LEU A 22 11.76 21.91 -6.43
C LEU A 22 12.67 21.06 -5.52
N VAL A 23 13.99 21.19 -5.64
CA VAL A 23 14.95 20.48 -4.79
C VAL A 23 14.80 20.91 -3.32
N LEU A 24 14.75 22.21 -3.04
CA LEU A 24 14.55 22.74 -1.69
C LEU A 24 13.20 22.31 -1.10
N SER A 25 12.14 22.33 -1.91
CA SER A 25 10.81 21.87 -1.49
C SER A 25 10.81 20.38 -1.15
N GLY A 26 11.48 19.55 -1.96
CA GLY A 26 11.65 18.13 -1.71
C GLY A 26 12.44 17.84 -0.43
N PHE A 27 13.53 18.61 -0.20
CA PHE A 27 14.31 18.50 1.03
C PHE A 27 13.50 18.88 2.27
N LEU A 28 12.78 20.01 2.21
CA LEU A 28 11.93 20.46 3.31
C LEU A 28 10.82 19.45 3.61
N LEU A 29 10.20 18.87 2.57
CA LEU A 29 9.17 17.84 2.71
C LEU A 29 9.74 16.58 3.37
N ALA A 30 10.92 16.13 2.96
CA ALA A 30 11.57 14.96 3.54
C ALA A 30 11.97 15.21 5.00
N ALA A 31 12.51 16.39 5.31
CA ALA A 31 12.85 16.80 6.67
C ALA A 31 11.59 16.87 7.55
N HIS A 32 10.53 17.52 7.06
CA HIS A 32 9.25 17.60 7.79
C HIS A 32 8.71 16.20 8.08
N ARG A 33 8.67 15.33 7.08
CA ARG A 33 8.19 13.94 7.26
C ARG A 33 9.02 13.17 8.28
N ALA A 34 10.37 13.33 8.25
CA ALA A 34 11.24 12.66 9.20
C ALA A 34 11.03 13.14 10.64
N HIS A 35 10.69 14.42 10.83
CA HIS A 35 10.35 14.98 12.15
C HIS A 35 8.94 14.61 12.59
N ASP A 36 7.98 14.59 11.68
CA ASP A 36 6.57 14.28 11.95
C ASP A 36 6.38 12.84 12.47
N VAL A 37 7.15 11.89 11.93
CA VAL A 37 7.13 10.49 12.38
C VAL A 37 8.09 10.21 13.54
N ALA A 38 8.85 11.21 13.99
CA ALA A 38 9.80 11.02 15.07
C ALA A 38 9.08 10.63 16.37
N GLY A 39 9.43 9.47 16.89
CA GLY A 39 8.91 8.98 18.15
C GLY A 39 10.01 8.35 19.01
N PRO A 40 9.73 8.08 20.30
CA PRO A 40 10.68 7.42 21.16
C PRO A 40 11.07 6.03 20.62
N VAL A 41 12.36 5.77 20.58
CA VAL A 41 12.92 4.45 20.24
C VAL A 41 13.50 3.85 21.51
N LEU A 42 13.20 2.58 21.77
CA LEU A 42 13.73 1.88 22.93
C LEU A 42 15.26 1.79 22.80
N GLY A 43 15.97 2.26 23.81
CA GLY A 43 17.46 2.27 23.80
C GLY A 43 18.09 1.00 24.37
N TRP A 44 17.29 0.04 24.86
CA TRP A 44 17.74 -1.19 25.52
C TRP A 44 16.81 -2.36 25.23
N ARG A 45 17.21 -3.55 25.62
CA ARG A 45 16.33 -4.73 25.58
C ARG A 45 15.40 -4.71 26.77
N TYR A 46 14.11 -4.72 26.49
CA TYR A 46 13.05 -4.78 27.50
C TYR A 46 12.49 -6.19 27.59
N TYR A 47 12.20 -6.63 28.79
CA TYR A 47 11.41 -7.82 29.05
C TYR A 47 10.39 -7.51 30.14
N GLY A 48 9.13 -7.72 29.87
CA GLY A 48 8.05 -7.43 30.81
C GLY A 48 6.69 -7.38 30.17
N PRO A 49 5.67 -6.93 30.90
CA PRO A 49 4.33 -6.72 30.38
C PRO A 49 4.32 -5.64 29.29
N ILE A 50 3.60 -5.92 28.23
CA ILE A 50 3.40 -5.03 27.10
C ILE A 50 1.91 -4.92 26.88
N GLU A 51 1.36 -3.75 27.08
CA GLU A 51 -0.04 -3.44 26.81
C GLU A 51 -0.14 -2.48 25.63
N GLY A 52 -1.19 -2.61 24.81
CA GLY A 52 -1.42 -1.69 23.71
C GLY A 52 -2.66 -2.05 22.90
N ARG A 53 -3.03 -1.14 21.99
CA ARG A 53 -4.14 -1.32 21.08
C ARG A 53 -3.63 -1.90 19.75
N VAL A 54 -4.29 -2.93 19.25
CA VAL A 54 -3.95 -3.57 17.97
C VAL A 54 -4.33 -2.65 16.81
N VAL A 55 -3.35 -2.28 15.99
CA VAL A 55 -3.56 -1.46 14.77
C VAL A 55 -3.30 -2.22 13.49
N ASN A 56 -2.45 -3.25 13.53
CA ASN A 56 -2.18 -4.08 12.35
C ASN A 56 -1.88 -5.53 12.74
N LEU A 57 -2.24 -6.42 11.83
CA LEU A 57 -1.99 -7.86 11.91
C LEU A 57 -1.36 -8.30 10.60
N ASP A 58 -0.18 -8.94 10.70
CA ASP A 58 0.50 -9.53 9.57
C ASP A 58 1.20 -10.84 9.96
N ARG A 59 1.98 -11.44 9.07
CA ARG A 59 2.82 -12.60 9.39
C ARG A 59 4.29 -12.29 9.15
N SER A 60 5.13 -12.90 9.99
CA SER A 60 6.58 -12.85 9.84
C SER A 60 7.04 -13.76 8.70
N ALA A 61 8.31 -13.63 8.30
CA ALA A 61 8.92 -14.56 7.34
C ALA A 61 8.97 -16.01 7.85
N SER A 62 8.90 -16.21 9.17
CA SER A 62 8.81 -17.52 9.83
C SER A 62 7.36 -17.97 10.10
N ASP A 63 6.39 -17.35 9.44
CA ASP A 63 4.95 -17.63 9.55
C ASP A 63 4.32 -17.34 10.92
N ALA A 64 5.05 -16.77 11.86
CA ALA A 64 4.47 -16.36 13.13
C ALA A 64 3.53 -15.15 12.93
N VAL A 65 2.36 -15.18 13.56
CA VAL A 65 1.45 -14.03 13.60
C VAL A 65 2.19 -12.85 14.23
N ARG A 66 2.13 -11.71 13.58
CA ARG A 66 2.74 -10.47 14.03
C ARG A 66 1.66 -9.42 14.26
N ILE A 67 1.70 -8.82 15.44
CA ILE A 67 0.81 -7.73 15.82
C ILE A 67 1.60 -6.43 15.93
N THR A 68 1.02 -5.35 15.46
CA THR A 68 1.52 -3.99 15.70
C THR A 68 0.58 -3.31 16.66
N LEU A 69 1.13 -2.76 17.73
CA LEU A 69 0.39 -2.07 18.79
C LEU A 69 0.72 -0.59 18.77
N ASP A 70 -0.30 0.25 19.02
CA ASP A 70 -0.16 1.65 19.43
C ASP A 70 -0.68 1.86 20.85
N GLU A 71 -0.67 3.10 21.32
CA GLU A 71 -1.01 3.42 22.72
C GLU A 71 -0.30 2.49 23.71
N VAL A 72 0.98 2.28 23.47
CA VAL A 72 1.80 1.28 24.18
C VAL A 72 2.03 1.71 25.61
N VAL A 73 1.86 0.76 26.53
CA VAL A 73 2.23 0.90 27.94
C VAL A 73 3.23 -0.20 28.29
N LEU A 74 4.38 0.21 28.83
CA LEU A 74 5.45 -0.68 29.30
C LEU A 74 5.65 -0.47 30.79
N GLU A 75 5.76 -1.55 31.55
CA GLU A 75 6.01 -1.46 32.98
C GLU A 75 7.41 -0.88 33.26
N ASN A 76 7.49 0.03 34.24
CA ASN A 76 8.74 0.70 34.64
C ASN A 76 9.44 1.52 33.53
N VAL A 77 8.71 1.92 32.48
CA VAL A 77 9.18 2.81 31.43
C VAL A 77 8.37 4.10 31.46
N LEU A 78 9.06 5.24 31.51
CA LEU A 78 8.41 6.55 31.49
C LEU A 78 7.66 6.75 30.17
N PRO A 79 6.48 7.39 30.15
CA PRO A 79 5.72 7.65 28.95
C PRO A 79 6.52 8.34 27.83
N GLU A 80 7.41 9.26 28.19
CA GLU A 80 8.28 9.99 27.25
C GLU A 80 9.32 9.09 26.54
N ARG A 81 9.62 7.92 27.08
CA ARG A 81 10.54 6.92 26.53
C ARG A 81 9.84 5.70 25.98
N THR A 82 8.52 5.63 26.14
CA THR A 82 7.71 4.52 25.62
C THR A 82 7.50 4.70 24.12
N PRO A 83 7.83 3.68 23.29
CA PRO A 83 7.62 3.73 21.85
C PRO A 83 6.16 4.02 21.50
N THR A 84 5.94 4.87 20.50
CA THR A 84 4.61 5.16 19.95
C THR A 84 3.95 3.90 19.40
N ARG A 85 4.74 3.08 18.71
CA ARG A 85 4.32 1.77 18.19
C ARG A 85 5.36 0.70 18.46
N VAL A 86 4.88 -0.50 18.73
CA VAL A 86 5.71 -1.71 18.83
C VAL A 86 5.16 -2.81 17.95
N ARG A 87 6.05 -3.66 17.47
CA ARG A 87 5.69 -4.83 16.65
C ARG A 87 6.18 -6.11 17.33
N ILE A 88 5.25 -7.04 17.57
CA ILE A 88 5.50 -8.25 18.34
C ILE A 88 5.13 -9.47 17.51
N SER A 89 6.04 -10.45 17.37
CA SER A 89 5.77 -11.75 16.78
C SER A 89 5.30 -12.73 17.87
N LEU A 90 4.21 -13.42 17.60
CA LEU A 90 3.64 -14.42 18.51
C LEU A 90 4.28 -15.78 18.23
N HIS A 91 4.99 -16.32 19.19
CA HIS A 91 5.62 -17.64 19.13
C HIS A 91 5.13 -18.51 20.29
N GLY A 92 5.43 -19.81 20.21
CA GLY A 92 5.06 -20.77 21.25
C GLY A 92 3.58 -21.19 21.18
N ASP A 93 3.10 -21.77 22.27
CA ASP A 93 1.72 -22.22 22.38
C ASP A 93 0.79 -21.03 22.61
N GLN A 94 -0.01 -20.72 21.59
CA GLN A 94 -1.00 -19.63 21.60
C GLN A 94 -2.42 -20.15 21.80
N THR A 95 -2.61 -21.39 22.26
CA THR A 95 -3.93 -22.04 22.41
C THR A 95 -4.88 -21.21 23.31
N TYR A 96 -4.34 -20.55 24.31
CA TYR A 96 -5.12 -19.71 25.23
C TYR A 96 -5.10 -18.22 24.85
N SER A 97 -4.52 -17.87 23.74
CA SER A 97 -4.52 -16.50 23.23
C SER A 97 -5.89 -16.13 22.69
N VAL A 98 -6.29 -14.90 22.96
CA VAL A 98 -7.41 -14.29 22.24
C VAL A 98 -6.97 -14.08 20.78
N THR A 99 -7.87 -14.31 19.83
CA THR A 99 -7.63 -13.94 18.44
C THR A 99 -7.55 -12.41 18.35
N PRO A 100 -6.35 -11.82 18.07
CA PRO A 100 -6.23 -10.37 18.03
C PRO A 100 -7.07 -9.79 16.90
N ALA A 101 -7.75 -8.69 17.18
CA ALA A 101 -8.50 -7.93 16.18
C ALA A 101 -8.09 -6.44 16.25
N PRO A 102 -8.13 -5.70 15.14
CA PRO A 102 -7.89 -4.26 15.17
C PRO A 102 -8.77 -3.54 16.18
N SER A 103 -8.23 -2.50 16.81
CA SER A 103 -8.84 -1.73 17.90
C SER A 103 -9.05 -2.48 19.23
N MET A 104 -8.71 -3.76 19.31
CA MET A 104 -8.70 -4.51 20.57
C MET A 104 -7.51 -4.06 21.42
N ARG A 105 -7.73 -3.85 22.71
CA ARG A 105 -6.65 -3.61 23.68
C ARG A 105 -6.20 -4.93 24.29
N ILE A 106 -4.92 -5.21 24.17
CA ILE A 106 -4.34 -6.49 24.58
C ILE A 106 -3.16 -6.30 25.52
N MET A 107 -2.84 -7.36 26.27
CA MET A 107 -1.65 -7.46 27.09
C MET A 107 -0.96 -8.81 26.84
N THR A 108 0.36 -8.79 26.84
CA THR A 108 1.21 -9.98 26.84
C THR A 108 2.53 -9.66 27.53
N THR A 109 3.27 -10.68 27.95
CA THR A 109 4.65 -10.51 28.42
C THR A 109 5.61 -10.91 27.31
N GLY A 110 6.56 -10.06 26.97
CA GLY A 110 7.43 -10.32 25.84
C GLY A 110 8.77 -9.58 25.88
N HIS A 111 9.59 -9.90 24.90
CA HIS A 111 10.86 -9.24 24.69
C HIS A 111 10.70 -8.16 23.62
N LEU A 112 11.21 -6.96 23.90
CA LEU A 112 11.33 -5.89 22.93
C LEU A 112 12.80 -5.47 22.81
N SER A 113 13.19 -5.09 21.61
CA SER A 113 14.53 -4.56 21.28
C SER A 113 14.38 -3.37 20.35
N PRO A 114 15.35 -2.44 20.34
CA PRO A 114 15.36 -1.40 19.32
C PRO A 114 15.44 -2.02 17.91
N PRO A 115 14.86 -1.38 16.89
CA PRO A 115 15.01 -1.83 15.50
C PRO A 115 16.49 -1.90 15.11
N GLY A 116 16.93 -3.05 14.55
CA GLY A 116 18.30 -3.25 14.10
C GLY A 116 18.63 -2.46 12.84
N GLY A 117 19.85 -1.95 12.74
CA GLY A 117 20.40 -1.37 11.51
C GLY A 117 20.66 -2.42 10.41
N PRO A 118 21.19 -2.01 9.26
CA PRO A 118 21.54 -2.94 8.18
C PRO A 118 22.61 -3.93 8.63
N VAL A 119 22.45 -5.18 8.21
CA VAL A 119 23.37 -6.27 8.58
C VAL A 119 24.68 -6.15 7.79
N GLU A 120 24.61 -5.59 6.59
CA GLU A 120 25.74 -5.42 5.67
C GLU A 120 25.71 -4.04 5.00
N PRO A 121 26.85 -3.49 4.58
CA PRO A 121 26.88 -2.24 3.84
C PRO A 121 26.05 -2.29 2.57
N GLY A 122 25.10 -1.37 2.42
CA GLY A 122 24.16 -1.34 1.29
C GLY A 122 23.01 -2.34 1.37
N GLY A 123 22.91 -3.11 2.46
CA GLY A 123 21.79 -4.01 2.74
C GLY A 123 20.51 -3.24 3.14
N PHE A 124 19.45 -4.01 3.37
CA PHE A 124 18.17 -3.43 3.79
C PHE A 124 18.26 -2.80 5.17
N ASP A 125 18.03 -1.49 5.23
CA ASP A 125 18.01 -0.72 6.47
C ASP A 125 16.64 -0.83 7.15
N PHE A 126 16.52 -1.82 8.05
CA PHE A 126 15.32 -2.03 8.83
C PHE A 126 15.08 -0.91 9.84
N GLN A 127 16.13 -0.31 10.41
CA GLN A 127 16.00 0.81 11.35
C GLN A 127 15.34 2.02 10.69
N ARG A 128 15.78 2.38 9.48
CA ARG A 128 15.15 3.42 8.67
C ARG A 128 13.70 3.07 8.33
N HIS A 129 13.42 1.81 7.93
CA HIS A 129 12.06 1.36 7.66
C HIS A 129 11.18 1.49 8.90
N ALA A 130 11.66 1.06 10.06
CA ALA A 130 10.97 1.15 11.34
C ALA A 130 10.67 2.60 11.73
N TRP A 131 11.63 3.53 11.51
CA TRP A 131 11.45 4.95 11.76
C TRP A 131 10.24 5.51 11.02
N PHE A 132 10.16 5.31 9.71
CA PHE A 132 9.04 5.80 8.90
C PHE A 132 7.73 5.02 9.13
N ALA A 133 7.79 3.85 9.75
CA ALA A 133 6.63 3.09 10.22
C ALA A 133 6.24 3.43 11.67
N GLU A 134 6.93 4.41 12.30
CA GLU A 134 6.75 4.82 13.71
C GLU A 134 6.98 3.68 14.72
N LEU A 135 7.77 2.67 14.33
CA LEU A 135 8.10 1.53 15.18
C LEU A 135 9.31 1.84 16.04
N GLY A 136 9.12 2.13 17.32
CA GLY A 136 10.21 2.39 18.25
C GLY A 136 10.75 1.13 18.93
N ALA A 137 10.08 -0.02 18.80
CA ALA A 137 10.61 -1.32 19.23
C ALA A 137 9.98 -2.47 18.43
N VAL A 138 10.75 -3.57 18.32
CA VAL A 138 10.31 -4.84 17.74
C VAL A 138 10.68 -5.98 18.66
N GLY A 139 9.88 -7.04 18.63
CA GLY A 139 10.14 -8.15 19.53
C GLY A 139 9.27 -9.36 19.30
N TYR A 140 9.21 -10.19 20.31
CA TYR A 140 8.42 -11.42 20.31
C TYR A 140 7.89 -11.76 21.70
N THR A 141 6.82 -12.51 21.71
CA THR A 141 6.29 -13.15 22.91
C THR A 141 6.15 -14.66 22.70
N ARG A 142 6.25 -15.41 23.81
CA ARG A 142 5.92 -16.84 23.88
C ARG A 142 4.77 -17.09 24.86
N VAL A 143 4.26 -16.03 25.45
CA VAL A 143 3.17 -16.05 26.40
C VAL A 143 1.86 -15.73 25.66
N PRO A 144 0.73 -16.35 26.05
CA PRO A 144 -0.57 -16.04 25.46
C PRO A 144 -0.90 -14.56 25.51
N VAL A 145 -1.61 -14.10 24.48
CA VAL A 145 -2.13 -12.73 24.40
C VAL A 145 -3.49 -12.69 25.07
N LEU A 146 -3.66 -11.78 26.01
CA LEU A 146 -4.90 -11.57 26.75
C LEU A 146 -5.60 -10.31 26.28
N ALA A 147 -6.92 -10.34 26.16
CA ALA A 147 -7.71 -9.13 25.90
C ALA A 147 -7.96 -8.39 27.23
N ILE A 148 -7.63 -7.10 27.26
CA ILE A 148 -7.97 -6.19 28.36
C ILE A 148 -9.31 -5.54 28.07
N ALA A 149 -9.51 -5.10 26.81
CA ALA A 149 -10.76 -4.51 26.38
C ALA A 149 -11.11 -4.98 24.96
N ALA A 150 -12.39 -5.17 24.73
CA ALA A 150 -12.91 -5.51 23.40
C ALA A 150 -12.63 -4.38 22.42
N ALA A 151 -12.62 -4.72 21.13
CA ALA A 151 -12.52 -3.74 20.07
C ALA A 151 -13.65 -2.71 20.17
N GLN A 152 -13.32 -1.42 20.14
CA GLN A 152 -14.32 -0.35 20.21
C GLN A 152 -15.20 -0.33 18.95
N ASP A 153 -16.51 -0.44 19.14
CA ASP A 153 -17.47 -0.30 18.05
C ASP A 153 -17.49 1.14 17.49
N GLY A 154 -17.73 1.26 16.19
CA GLY A 154 -17.78 2.56 15.50
C GLY A 154 -16.47 3.00 14.83
N ASN A 155 -15.39 2.27 14.98
CA ASN A 155 -14.15 2.53 14.24
C ASN A 155 -14.26 2.02 12.79
N ALA A 156 -14.11 2.92 11.80
CA ALA A 156 -14.18 2.56 10.38
C ALA A 156 -13.12 1.48 10.00
N GLY A 157 -11.94 1.51 10.61
CA GLY A 157 -10.90 0.49 10.42
C GLY A 157 -11.35 -0.89 10.88
N LEU A 158 -12.07 -0.97 12.00
CA LEU A 158 -12.65 -2.22 12.48
C LEU A 158 -13.76 -2.74 11.57
N ALA A 159 -14.61 -1.84 11.03
CA ALA A 159 -15.65 -2.23 10.08
C ALA A 159 -15.04 -2.85 8.81
N VAL A 160 -14.02 -2.21 8.23
CA VAL A 160 -13.27 -2.75 7.08
C VAL A 160 -12.62 -4.09 7.42
N PHE A 161 -12.01 -4.22 8.60
CA PHE A 161 -11.42 -5.49 9.03
C PHE A 161 -12.45 -6.60 9.15
N ARG A 162 -13.62 -6.34 9.76
CA ARG A 162 -14.72 -7.33 9.85
C ARG A 162 -15.18 -7.80 8.47
N VAL A 163 -15.35 -6.87 7.52
CA VAL A 163 -15.71 -7.20 6.14
C VAL A 163 -14.62 -8.05 5.47
N ARG A 164 -13.35 -7.73 5.69
CA ARG A 164 -12.22 -8.51 5.19
C ARG A 164 -12.21 -9.93 5.74
N MET A 165 -12.41 -10.07 7.05
CA MET A 165 -12.43 -11.38 7.70
C MET A 165 -13.63 -12.22 7.26
N ALA A 166 -14.83 -11.63 7.20
CA ALA A 166 -16.02 -12.32 6.70
C ALA A 166 -15.87 -12.78 5.24
N ALA A 167 -15.25 -11.94 4.39
CA ALA A 167 -14.94 -12.33 3.02
C ALA A 167 -13.91 -13.46 2.95
N ALA A 168 -12.86 -13.41 3.79
CA ALA A 168 -11.86 -14.46 3.87
C ALA A 168 -12.45 -15.79 4.34
N GLU A 169 -13.26 -15.78 5.40
CA GLU A 169 -13.96 -16.96 5.92
C GLU A 169 -14.86 -17.58 4.84
N HIS A 170 -15.68 -16.77 4.19
CA HIS A 170 -16.58 -17.27 3.13
C HIS A 170 -15.80 -17.88 1.94
N ILE A 171 -14.68 -17.29 1.55
CA ILE A 171 -13.82 -17.85 0.49
C ILE A 171 -13.26 -19.21 0.91
N LEU A 172 -12.82 -19.36 2.17
CA LEU A 172 -12.26 -20.59 2.69
C LEU A 172 -13.31 -21.69 2.91
N GLU A 173 -14.56 -21.32 3.13
CA GLU A 173 -15.68 -22.28 3.18
C GLU A 173 -16.02 -22.90 1.80
N VAL A 174 -15.86 -22.11 0.73
CA VAL A 174 -16.25 -22.52 -0.62
C VAL A 174 -15.10 -23.16 -1.41
N LEU A 175 -13.87 -22.74 -1.16
CA LEU A 175 -12.68 -23.18 -1.90
C LEU A 175 -11.81 -24.13 -1.06
N LEU A 176 -11.15 -25.07 -1.75
CA LEU A 176 -10.15 -25.95 -1.14
C LEU A 176 -9.03 -25.14 -0.49
N ALA A 177 -8.44 -25.65 0.60
CA ALA A 177 -7.52 -24.92 1.47
C ALA A 177 -6.43 -24.14 0.74
N ASP A 178 -5.72 -24.78 -0.21
CA ASP A 178 -4.62 -24.12 -0.93
C ASP A 178 -5.11 -23.05 -1.92
N THR A 179 -6.17 -23.36 -2.67
CA THR A 179 -6.80 -22.43 -3.62
C THR A 179 -7.51 -21.29 -2.88
N GLY A 180 -8.18 -21.63 -1.77
CA GLY A 180 -8.84 -20.67 -0.89
C GLY A 180 -7.84 -19.69 -0.27
N GLY A 181 -6.70 -20.19 0.23
CA GLY A 181 -5.64 -19.36 0.78
C GLY A 181 -5.09 -18.34 -0.23
N PHE A 182 -4.85 -18.76 -1.47
CA PHE A 182 -4.44 -17.86 -2.55
C PHE A 182 -5.52 -16.82 -2.88
N ALA A 183 -6.78 -17.23 -2.98
CA ALA A 183 -7.89 -16.32 -3.26
C ALA A 183 -8.08 -15.28 -2.13
N VAL A 184 -7.92 -15.68 -0.87
CA VAL A 184 -7.93 -14.78 0.29
C VAL A 184 -6.78 -13.76 0.21
N ASP A 185 -5.55 -14.18 -0.10
CA ASP A 185 -4.41 -13.26 -0.19
C ASP A 185 -4.64 -12.20 -1.29
N VAL A 186 -5.06 -12.62 -2.48
CA VAL A 186 -5.30 -11.71 -3.61
C VAL A 186 -6.47 -10.75 -3.35
N THR A 187 -7.49 -11.16 -2.59
CA THR A 187 -8.67 -10.31 -2.33
C THR A 187 -8.51 -9.42 -1.11
N THR A 188 -7.97 -9.97 -0.02
CA THR A 188 -7.91 -9.30 1.29
C THR A 188 -6.50 -8.91 1.71
N GLY A 189 -5.48 -9.35 1.01
CA GLY A 189 -4.08 -9.16 1.40
C GLY A 189 -3.63 -9.98 2.61
N SER A 190 -4.45 -10.93 3.06
CA SER A 190 -4.13 -11.78 4.20
C SER A 190 -3.47 -13.08 3.75
N ARG A 191 -2.20 -13.26 4.12
CA ARG A 191 -1.43 -14.48 3.84
C ARG A 191 -1.64 -15.59 4.87
N SER A 192 -2.55 -15.37 5.83
CA SER A 192 -2.72 -16.28 6.97
C SER A 192 -3.23 -17.67 6.57
N ALA A 193 -3.86 -17.80 5.42
CA ALA A 193 -4.47 -19.04 4.96
C ALA A 193 -3.63 -19.80 3.92
N ILE A 194 -2.43 -19.30 3.53
CA ILE A 194 -1.56 -19.97 2.56
C ILE A 194 -0.61 -20.90 3.32
N SER A 195 -0.52 -22.17 2.90
CA SER A 195 0.43 -23.13 3.47
C SER A 195 1.87 -22.75 3.12
N GLN A 196 2.84 -23.10 4.00
CA GLN A 196 4.27 -22.89 3.72
C GLN A 196 4.72 -23.64 2.45
N GLN A 197 4.19 -24.82 2.22
CA GLN A 197 4.50 -25.59 1.03
C GLN A 197 4.06 -24.86 -0.24
N ALA A 198 2.83 -24.33 -0.28
CA ALA A 198 2.35 -23.54 -1.41
C ALA A 198 3.19 -22.27 -1.62
N LEU A 199 3.66 -21.62 -0.54
CA LEU A 199 4.58 -20.49 -0.61
C LEU A 199 5.93 -20.87 -1.24
N ASP A 200 6.48 -22.01 -0.87
CA ASP A 200 7.77 -22.50 -1.38
C ASP A 200 7.65 -22.93 -2.84
N ASP A 201 6.56 -23.58 -3.23
CA ASP A 201 6.24 -23.93 -4.62
C ASP A 201 6.10 -22.68 -5.51
N LEU A 202 5.43 -21.63 -5.00
CA LEU A 202 5.31 -20.36 -5.69
C LEU A 202 6.66 -19.63 -5.81
N ARG A 203 7.54 -19.74 -4.81
CA ARG A 203 8.91 -19.22 -4.88
C ARG A 203 9.76 -20.00 -5.89
N ALA A 204 9.70 -21.34 -5.86
CA ALA A 204 10.42 -22.21 -6.77
C ALA A 204 10.00 -21.98 -8.23
N SER A 205 8.71 -21.76 -8.48
CA SER A 205 8.17 -21.42 -9.82
C SER A 205 8.34 -19.96 -10.22
N ASN A 206 8.97 -19.12 -9.39
CA ASN A 206 9.10 -17.67 -9.59
C ASN A 206 7.77 -16.91 -9.70
N LEU A 207 6.69 -17.50 -9.17
CA LEU A 207 5.34 -16.91 -9.14
C LEU A 207 5.00 -16.23 -7.80
N ALA A 208 5.91 -16.20 -6.85
CA ALA A 208 5.70 -15.57 -5.54
C ALA A 208 5.31 -14.07 -5.63
N HIS A 209 5.63 -13.40 -6.73
CA HIS A 209 5.22 -12.01 -6.96
C HIS A 209 3.71 -11.85 -7.18
N LEU A 210 2.99 -12.91 -7.54
CA LEU A 210 1.52 -12.91 -7.66
C LEU A 210 0.83 -12.82 -6.30
N LEU A 211 1.48 -13.28 -5.23
CA LEU A 211 0.98 -13.16 -3.87
C LEU A 211 1.00 -11.71 -3.36
N ALA A 212 1.87 -10.88 -3.89
CA ALA A 212 1.82 -9.46 -3.57
C ALA A 212 0.68 -8.83 -4.36
N ILE A 213 -0.33 -8.28 -3.67
CA ILE A 213 -1.36 -7.48 -4.34
C ILE A 213 -0.64 -6.41 -5.15
N SER A 214 -0.68 -6.56 -6.47
CA SER A 214 0.09 -5.76 -7.41
C SER A 214 -0.78 -4.74 -8.15
N GLY A 215 -0.12 -3.81 -8.82
CA GLY A 215 -0.80 -2.88 -9.73
C GLY A 215 -1.62 -3.56 -10.82
N LEU A 216 -1.27 -4.80 -11.19
CA LEU A 216 -2.01 -5.58 -12.17
C LEU A 216 -3.42 -5.93 -11.66
N HIS A 217 -3.54 -6.42 -10.43
CA HIS A 217 -4.84 -6.77 -9.84
C HIS A 217 -5.78 -5.57 -9.78
N LEU A 218 -5.26 -4.44 -9.29
CA LEU A 218 -6.04 -3.19 -9.24
C LEU A 218 -6.38 -2.68 -10.65
N GLY A 219 -5.43 -2.78 -11.59
CA GLY A 219 -5.63 -2.37 -12.98
C GLY A 219 -6.68 -3.21 -13.70
N VAL A 220 -6.67 -4.54 -13.52
CA VAL A 220 -7.67 -5.47 -14.08
C VAL A 220 -9.05 -5.19 -13.50
N LEU A 221 -9.15 -5.07 -12.17
CA LEU A 221 -10.42 -4.76 -11.50
C LEU A 221 -11.02 -3.44 -12.01
N THR A 222 -10.23 -2.37 -12.01
CA THR A 222 -10.71 -1.05 -12.41
C THR A 222 -11.01 -0.97 -13.90
N GLY A 223 -10.20 -1.63 -14.73
CA GLY A 223 -10.44 -1.74 -16.17
C GLY A 223 -11.73 -2.52 -16.47
N PHE A 224 -11.96 -3.62 -15.77
CA PHE A 224 -13.20 -4.40 -15.88
C PHE A 224 -14.43 -3.57 -15.47
N VAL A 225 -14.40 -2.94 -14.29
CA VAL A 225 -15.53 -2.11 -13.82
C VAL A 225 -15.78 -0.93 -14.76
N PHE A 226 -14.72 -0.26 -15.22
CA PHE A 226 -14.84 0.83 -16.20
C PHE A 226 -15.47 0.36 -17.50
N GLY A 227 -14.99 -0.77 -18.05
CA GLY A 227 -15.51 -1.36 -19.28
C GLY A 227 -16.97 -1.80 -19.13
N LEU A 228 -17.29 -2.51 -18.05
CA LEU A 228 -18.65 -2.96 -17.74
C LEU A 228 -19.63 -1.79 -17.68
N LEU A 229 -19.33 -0.77 -16.87
CA LEU A 229 -20.18 0.41 -16.74
C LEU A 229 -20.33 1.15 -18.06
N ARG A 230 -19.25 1.29 -18.84
CA ARG A 230 -19.31 1.94 -20.13
C ARG A 230 -20.19 1.18 -21.13
N VAL A 231 -20.08 -0.15 -21.17
CA VAL A 231 -20.93 -1.00 -22.03
C VAL A 231 -22.40 -0.94 -21.56
N SER A 232 -22.65 -1.04 -20.25
CA SER A 232 -24.00 -0.94 -19.69
C SER A 232 -24.69 0.37 -20.05
N PHE A 233 -23.95 1.51 -19.96
CA PHE A 233 -24.50 2.80 -20.39
C PHE A 233 -24.72 2.85 -21.90
N ALA A 234 -23.85 2.23 -22.71
CA ALA A 234 -24.00 2.24 -24.17
C ALA A 234 -25.17 1.38 -24.66
N LEU A 235 -25.53 0.32 -23.92
CA LEU A 235 -26.69 -0.54 -24.24
C LEU A 235 -28.07 0.16 -24.05
N VAL A 236 -28.09 1.32 -23.36
CA VAL A 236 -29.29 2.13 -23.17
C VAL A 236 -29.15 3.46 -23.94
N PRO A 237 -29.54 3.50 -25.23
CA PRO A 237 -29.29 4.65 -26.10
C PRO A 237 -29.78 6.00 -25.52
N PRO A 238 -31.01 6.11 -24.94
CA PRO A 238 -31.46 7.38 -24.37
C PRO A 238 -30.62 7.85 -23.18
N LEU A 239 -29.98 6.95 -22.47
CA LEU A 239 -29.08 7.25 -21.36
C LEU A 239 -27.72 7.67 -21.88
N ALA A 240 -27.17 6.93 -22.84
CA ALA A 240 -25.86 7.19 -23.43
C ALA A 240 -25.76 8.58 -24.06
N LEU A 241 -26.85 9.10 -24.64
CA LEU A 241 -26.90 10.41 -25.28
C LEU A 241 -27.07 11.57 -24.27
N ARG A 242 -27.61 11.29 -23.07
CA ARG A 242 -27.93 12.34 -22.06
C ARG A 242 -26.88 12.49 -20.98
N ILE A 243 -26.08 11.47 -20.73
CA ILE A 243 -25.10 11.46 -19.63
C ILE A 243 -23.67 11.34 -20.17
N PRO A 244 -22.68 11.89 -19.47
CA PRO A 244 -21.27 11.70 -19.79
C PRO A 244 -20.79 10.30 -19.37
N ALA A 245 -21.28 9.26 -20.06
CA ALA A 245 -21.10 7.84 -19.72
C ALA A 245 -19.64 7.47 -19.40
N ARG A 246 -18.68 8.05 -20.17
CA ARG A 246 -17.24 7.83 -19.95
C ARG A 246 -16.78 8.35 -18.58
N LYS A 247 -17.26 9.52 -18.13
CA LYS A 247 -16.89 10.13 -16.85
C LYS A 247 -17.52 9.39 -15.69
N LEU A 248 -18.78 8.98 -15.84
CA LEU A 248 -19.49 8.20 -14.81
C LEU A 248 -18.88 6.81 -14.65
N ALA A 249 -18.48 6.16 -15.76
CA ALA A 249 -17.76 4.88 -15.70
C ALA A 249 -16.41 5.05 -14.99
N ALA A 250 -15.68 6.15 -15.25
CA ALA A 250 -14.42 6.43 -14.55
C ALA A 250 -14.64 6.70 -13.05
N ALA A 251 -15.69 7.42 -12.68
CA ALA A 251 -16.05 7.64 -11.28
C ALA A 251 -16.42 6.33 -10.57
N GLY A 252 -17.23 5.48 -11.19
CA GLY A 252 -17.57 4.16 -10.66
C GLY A 252 -16.36 3.23 -10.50
N ALA A 253 -15.45 3.25 -11.47
CA ALA A 253 -14.19 2.52 -11.39
C ALA A 253 -13.28 3.04 -10.25
N LEU A 254 -13.26 4.35 -10.02
CA LEU A 254 -12.52 4.95 -8.90
C LEU A 254 -13.09 4.54 -7.54
N VAL A 255 -14.41 4.49 -7.41
CA VAL A 255 -15.07 3.96 -6.20
C VAL A 255 -14.71 2.49 -5.96
N ALA A 256 -14.75 1.66 -7.01
CA ALA A 256 -14.34 0.26 -6.91
C ALA A 256 -12.85 0.11 -6.53
N ALA A 257 -11.95 0.95 -7.10
CA ALA A 257 -10.54 1.00 -6.74
C ALA A 257 -10.33 1.36 -5.26
N THR A 258 -11.08 2.34 -4.75
CA THR A 258 -11.04 2.75 -3.34
C THR A 258 -11.52 1.64 -2.42
N GLY A 259 -12.62 0.97 -2.78
CA GLY A 259 -13.12 -0.21 -2.05
C GLY A 259 -12.09 -1.34 -2.02
N TYR A 260 -11.45 -1.63 -3.14
CA TYR A 260 -10.40 -2.66 -3.19
C TYR A 260 -9.16 -2.29 -2.37
N LEU A 261 -8.74 -1.01 -2.40
CA LEU A 261 -7.64 -0.53 -1.55
C LEU A 261 -7.95 -0.77 -0.05
N ALA A 262 -9.17 -0.47 0.37
CA ALA A 262 -9.62 -0.71 1.74
C ALA A 262 -9.62 -2.21 2.08
N LEU A 263 -10.20 -3.05 1.21
CA LEU A 263 -10.27 -4.51 1.39
C LEU A 263 -8.90 -5.18 1.36
N SER A 264 -7.98 -4.71 0.53
CA SER A 264 -6.63 -5.27 0.40
C SER A 264 -5.68 -4.92 1.55
N GLY A 265 -6.12 -4.14 2.53
CA GLY A 265 -5.34 -3.75 3.70
C GLY A 265 -4.32 -2.64 3.46
N GLY A 266 -4.37 -1.95 2.30
CA GLY A 266 -3.62 -0.73 2.05
C GLY A 266 -2.10 -0.89 2.13
N ASN A 267 -1.54 -1.99 1.65
CA ASN A 267 -0.10 -2.13 1.62
C ASN A 267 0.55 -1.11 0.65
N VAL A 268 1.83 -0.79 0.86
CA VAL A 268 2.55 0.26 0.12
C VAL A 268 2.53 0.05 -1.40
N ALA A 269 2.50 -1.21 -1.87
CA ALA A 269 2.43 -1.51 -3.30
C ALA A 269 1.03 -1.20 -3.87
N THR A 270 -0.02 -1.57 -3.15
CA THR A 270 -1.41 -1.31 -3.53
C THR A 270 -1.73 0.18 -3.48
N GLU A 271 -1.21 0.92 -2.48
CA GLU A 271 -1.38 2.38 -2.42
C GLU A 271 -0.76 3.09 -3.64
N ARG A 272 0.46 2.70 -4.05
CA ARG A 272 1.07 3.27 -5.27
C ARG A 272 0.26 2.97 -6.51
N ALA A 273 -0.19 1.72 -6.66
CA ALA A 273 -1.03 1.32 -7.78
C ALA A 273 -2.36 2.10 -7.80
N PHE A 274 -2.97 2.28 -6.64
CA PHE A 274 -4.18 3.08 -6.50
C PHE A 274 -3.97 4.53 -6.94
N ILE A 275 -2.87 5.18 -6.51
CA ILE A 275 -2.56 6.56 -6.91
C ILE A 275 -2.39 6.65 -8.43
N MET A 276 -1.67 5.70 -9.06
CA MET A 276 -1.50 5.68 -10.52
C MET A 276 -2.85 5.54 -11.25
N VAL A 277 -3.70 4.61 -10.80
CA VAL A 277 -5.02 4.37 -11.38
C VAL A 277 -5.95 5.56 -11.13
N ALA A 278 -5.95 6.12 -9.92
CA ALA A 278 -6.75 7.29 -9.59
C ALA A 278 -6.40 8.49 -10.47
N VAL A 279 -5.11 8.79 -10.67
CA VAL A 279 -4.66 9.85 -11.57
C VAL A 279 -5.11 9.59 -13.01
N ALA A 280 -5.02 8.34 -13.49
CA ALA A 280 -5.49 7.98 -14.82
C ALA A 280 -7.02 8.15 -14.97
N LEU A 281 -7.81 7.71 -14.01
CA LEU A 281 -9.26 7.85 -14.02
C LEU A 281 -9.69 9.32 -13.88
N CYS A 282 -9.02 10.10 -13.02
CA CYS A 282 -9.23 11.55 -12.93
C CYS A 282 -8.90 12.26 -14.24
N ALA A 283 -7.83 11.85 -14.94
CA ALA A 283 -7.52 12.40 -16.26
C ALA A 283 -8.66 12.16 -17.25
N ILE A 284 -9.28 10.97 -17.25
CA ILE A 284 -10.48 10.67 -18.05
C ILE A 284 -11.63 11.62 -17.69
N MET A 285 -11.89 11.85 -16.40
CA MET A 285 -12.98 12.72 -15.94
C MET A 285 -12.80 14.16 -16.38
N VAL A 286 -11.57 14.66 -16.49
CA VAL A 286 -11.24 15.99 -16.99
C VAL A 286 -10.93 16.04 -18.50
N ASN A 287 -11.30 15.00 -19.26
CA ASN A 287 -11.08 14.86 -20.69
C ASN A 287 -9.60 14.95 -21.10
N ARG A 288 -8.71 14.43 -20.27
CA ARG A 288 -7.27 14.32 -20.57
C ARG A 288 -6.89 12.88 -20.88
N ARG A 289 -5.70 12.68 -21.46
CA ARG A 289 -5.15 11.35 -21.74
C ARG A 289 -4.78 10.67 -20.44
N ALA A 290 -5.38 9.51 -20.16
CA ALA A 290 -5.11 8.71 -18.96
C ALA A 290 -3.71 8.11 -18.98
N ILE A 291 -3.33 7.52 -20.13
CA ILE A 291 -2.01 6.91 -20.35
C ILE A 291 -1.10 7.97 -20.98
N SER A 292 -0.29 8.63 -20.15
CA SER A 292 0.65 9.67 -20.58
C SER A 292 1.78 9.82 -19.55
N LEU A 293 2.98 10.19 -20.01
CA LEU A 293 4.11 10.48 -19.12
C LEU A 293 3.78 11.56 -18.10
N ARG A 294 2.91 12.51 -18.44
CA ARG A 294 2.42 13.52 -17.51
C ARG A 294 1.62 12.90 -16.36
N ALA A 295 0.74 11.95 -16.65
CA ALA A 295 -0.04 11.24 -15.61
C ALA A 295 0.90 10.45 -14.70
N VAL A 296 1.91 9.78 -15.25
CA VAL A 296 2.95 9.07 -14.47
C VAL A 296 3.72 10.04 -13.57
N ALA A 297 4.14 11.19 -14.09
CA ALA A 297 4.84 12.20 -13.32
C ALA A 297 3.97 12.77 -12.17
N ILE A 298 2.68 13.05 -12.43
CA ILE A 298 1.74 13.49 -11.40
C ILE A 298 1.60 12.42 -10.31
N ALA A 299 1.41 11.15 -10.69
CA ALA A 299 1.30 10.06 -9.73
C ALA A 299 2.59 9.91 -8.89
N ALA A 300 3.77 9.99 -9.51
CA ALA A 300 5.04 9.96 -8.82
C ALA A 300 5.16 11.11 -7.80
N THR A 301 4.79 12.31 -8.22
CA THR A 301 4.81 13.51 -7.36
C THR A 301 3.87 13.33 -6.16
N ILE A 302 2.65 12.83 -6.36
CA ILE A 302 1.70 12.57 -5.28
C ILE A 302 2.28 11.55 -4.29
N VAL A 303 2.85 10.44 -4.77
CA VAL A 303 3.47 9.43 -3.90
C VAL A 303 4.62 10.04 -3.09
N LEU A 304 5.47 10.86 -3.71
CA LEU A 304 6.61 11.50 -3.03
C LEU A 304 6.18 12.62 -2.06
N ILE A 305 5.05 13.28 -2.30
CA ILE A 305 4.48 14.23 -1.34
C ILE A 305 3.97 13.49 -0.10
N LEU A 306 3.31 12.36 -0.29
CA LEU A 306 2.76 11.56 0.82
C LEU A 306 3.86 10.79 1.58
N ARG A 307 4.85 10.26 0.85
CA ARG A 307 5.93 9.42 1.38
C ARG A 307 7.25 9.73 0.68
N PRO A 308 7.94 10.81 1.03
CA PRO A 308 9.20 11.19 0.39
C PRO A 308 10.30 10.13 0.56
N GLU A 309 10.25 9.35 1.66
CA GLU A 309 11.14 8.23 1.91
C GLU A 309 11.05 7.10 0.86
N ALA A 310 9.93 7.02 0.13
CA ALA A 310 9.72 6.00 -0.89
C ALA A 310 10.69 6.14 -2.08
N LEU A 311 11.24 7.34 -2.34
CA LEU A 311 12.15 7.61 -3.46
C LEU A 311 13.34 6.64 -3.51
N LEU A 312 13.91 6.30 -2.37
CA LEU A 312 15.05 5.38 -2.25
C LEU A 312 14.61 3.91 -2.17
N GLY A 313 13.31 3.66 -2.11
CA GLY A 313 12.77 2.30 -2.03
C GLY A 313 12.74 1.62 -3.41
N PRO A 314 13.23 0.36 -3.53
CA PRO A 314 13.23 -0.36 -4.82
C PRO A 314 11.82 -0.51 -5.39
N GLY A 315 10.81 -0.65 -4.55
CA GLY A 315 9.43 -0.77 -5.00
C GLY A 315 8.91 0.47 -5.73
N PHE A 316 9.27 1.68 -5.30
CA PHE A 316 8.93 2.91 -6.01
C PHE A 316 9.67 2.98 -7.35
N GLN A 317 11.00 2.78 -7.32
CA GLN A 317 11.86 2.89 -8.49
C GLN A 317 11.44 1.91 -9.59
N MET A 318 11.24 0.64 -9.26
CA MET A 318 10.83 -0.39 -10.23
C MET A 318 9.43 -0.12 -10.80
N SER A 319 8.45 0.23 -9.95
CA SER A 319 7.09 0.52 -10.40
C SER A 319 7.04 1.68 -11.39
N PHE A 320 7.67 2.81 -11.03
CA PHE A 320 7.63 4.00 -11.87
C PHE A 320 8.52 3.88 -13.11
N ALA A 321 9.66 3.20 -13.03
CA ALA A 321 10.50 2.90 -14.19
C ALA A 321 9.75 2.03 -15.21
N ALA A 322 9.13 0.92 -14.75
CA ALA A 322 8.36 0.04 -15.63
C ALA A 322 7.16 0.77 -16.27
N THR A 323 6.40 1.52 -15.49
CA THR A 323 5.25 2.27 -16.02
C THR A 323 5.68 3.36 -17.00
N THR A 324 6.77 4.08 -16.71
CA THR A 324 7.32 5.09 -17.60
C THR A 324 7.75 4.46 -18.93
N ALA A 325 8.48 3.34 -18.89
CA ALA A 325 8.91 2.62 -20.07
C ALA A 325 7.72 2.16 -20.93
N LEU A 326 6.72 1.54 -20.30
CA LEU A 326 5.51 1.11 -21.01
C LEU A 326 4.78 2.28 -21.67
N VAL A 327 4.54 3.36 -20.92
CA VAL A 327 3.83 4.54 -21.44
C VAL A 327 4.61 5.22 -22.56
N ALA A 328 5.96 5.27 -22.47
CA ALA A 328 6.81 5.83 -23.52
C ALA A 328 6.75 4.98 -24.79
N VAL A 329 6.87 3.65 -24.67
CA VAL A 329 6.79 2.73 -25.83
C VAL A 329 5.42 2.79 -26.49
N PHE A 330 4.33 2.73 -25.72
CA PHE A 330 2.98 2.87 -26.26
C PHE A 330 2.75 4.24 -26.91
N GLY A 331 3.31 5.31 -26.32
CA GLY A 331 3.28 6.65 -26.90
C GLY A 331 3.97 6.68 -28.26
N PHE A 332 5.19 6.17 -28.34
CA PHE A 332 5.98 6.08 -29.55
C PHE A 332 5.27 5.26 -30.64
N MET A 333 4.82 4.04 -30.33
CA MET A 333 4.11 3.16 -31.25
C MET A 333 2.86 3.82 -31.84
N ARG A 334 2.11 4.54 -31.02
CA ARG A 334 0.91 5.25 -31.47
C ARG A 334 1.24 6.45 -32.35
N ASP A 335 2.27 7.23 -31.99
CA ASP A 335 2.63 8.45 -32.73
C ASP A 335 3.26 8.11 -34.09
N GLU A 336 4.02 7.01 -34.20
CA GLU A 336 4.57 6.47 -35.44
C GLU A 336 3.55 5.68 -36.30
N ARG A 337 2.30 5.55 -35.82
CA ARG A 337 1.25 4.73 -36.47
C ARG A 337 1.71 3.30 -36.80
N ILE A 338 2.59 2.73 -35.99
CA ILE A 338 3.04 1.34 -36.15
C ILE A 338 1.86 0.45 -35.80
N SER A 339 1.18 -0.09 -36.80
CA SER A 339 0.10 -1.05 -36.61
C SER A 339 0.70 -2.44 -36.43
N PHE A 340 0.68 -2.98 -35.24
CA PHE A 340 1.02 -4.37 -34.96
C PHE A 340 -0.21 -5.27 -35.13
N GLY A 341 -0.02 -6.34 -35.90
CA GLY A 341 -1.00 -7.42 -36.02
C GLY A 341 -1.96 -7.33 -37.20
N PRO A 342 -2.73 -8.38 -37.42
CA PRO A 342 -3.70 -8.43 -38.49
C PRO A 342 -4.81 -7.39 -38.31
N LYS A 343 -5.33 -6.88 -39.44
CA LYS A 343 -6.31 -5.76 -39.48
C LYS A 343 -7.55 -5.95 -38.60
N TRP A 344 -7.92 -7.18 -38.29
CA TRP A 344 -9.08 -7.50 -37.43
C TRP A 344 -8.81 -7.26 -35.94
N LEU A 345 -7.53 -7.24 -35.50
CA LEU A 345 -7.13 -6.94 -34.12
C LEU A 345 -6.89 -5.43 -33.88
N GLN A 346 -6.81 -4.63 -34.93
CA GLN A 346 -6.54 -3.19 -34.82
C GLN A 346 -7.56 -2.41 -34.00
N PRO A 347 -8.90 -2.72 -34.04
CA PRO A 347 -9.86 -2.03 -33.16
C PRO A 347 -9.66 -2.28 -31.68
N VAL A 348 -9.02 -3.40 -31.32
CA VAL A 348 -8.74 -3.78 -29.93
C VAL A 348 -7.39 -3.23 -29.45
N LEU A 349 -6.42 -3.13 -30.37
CA LEU A 349 -5.07 -2.65 -30.09
C LEU A 349 -4.87 -1.16 -30.39
N GLY A 350 -5.76 -0.58 -31.21
CA GLY A 350 -5.74 0.83 -31.60
C GLY A 350 -6.50 1.73 -30.65
N VAL A 351 -6.01 1.90 -29.42
CA VAL A 351 -6.51 2.93 -28.48
C VAL A 351 -5.64 4.17 -28.55
#